data_2eb30ff04141514920b5efe4ec128adb
#
_entry.id   2eb30ff04141514920b5efe4ec128adb
#
_cell.length_a   1.000
_cell.length_b   1.000
_cell.length_c   1.000
_cell.angle_alpha   90.00
_cell.angle_beta   90.00
_cell.angle_gamma   90.00
#
_symmetry.space_group_name_H-M   'P 1'
#
loop_
_entity.id
_entity.type
_entity.pdbx_description
1 polymer ?
#
loop_
_entity_poly.entity_id
_entity_poly.type
_entity_poly.pdbx_seq_one_letter_code
_entity_poly.pdbx_strand_id
1 'polypeptide(L)'
;NYRDITQFTSAASDFSTTSAGGTVDYGYPISEYQTLSFGLTYQHSELLSSTNSTQQAQDWVANNGNPFVENVGNGAVFFGTEFDTFELIAGWTFDSRNRAIFANRGTRQQIFLSYAIPGSDVQFYQARYSFTKYIPLWSNKWTVRLNSELGIGEALGDTTALPPYKQFYGGGPQSVRGFKESYLGPRDSFGRPYGGNVLVAAQAELILPLPDKWASQARASLFYDIGNVFNTGEVAFTDKFGAPLEYKPDFDELRASVGIGVQWLAPLGLFRFSYAYPLNAYDGNDRYYGDELERFQFSIGQAF
;
A
#
# COMPACT_ATOMS: atom_id res chain seq x y z
N ASN A 1 -22.16 -7.03 5.35
CA ASN A 1 -21.69 -7.55 4.06
C ASN A 1 -20.77 -8.74 4.34
N TYR A 2 -21.20 -9.93 3.94
CA TYR A 2 -20.36 -11.13 3.91
C TYR A 2 -19.44 -10.98 2.70
N ARG A 3 -18.13 -10.93 2.90
CA ARG A 3 -17.16 -10.85 1.84
C ARG A 3 -16.15 -11.97 2.03
N ASP A 4 -16.29 -13.00 1.21
CA ASP A 4 -15.26 -14.03 1.06
C ASP A 4 -14.18 -13.44 0.14
N ILE A 5 -13.02 -13.13 0.69
CA ILE A 5 -11.90 -12.59 -0.08
C ILE A 5 -10.80 -13.64 -0.07
N THR A 6 -10.82 -14.50 -1.07
CA THR A 6 -9.65 -15.30 -1.40
C THR A 6 -8.72 -14.41 -2.22
N GLN A 7 -7.80 -13.72 -1.56
CA GLN A 7 -6.75 -12.98 -2.25
C GLN A 7 -5.59 -13.93 -2.58
N PHE A 8 -5.54 -14.35 -3.82
CA PHE A 8 -4.29 -14.84 -4.39
C PHE A 8 -3.42 -13.63 -4.75
N THR A 9 -2.58 -13.19 -3.85
CA THR A 9 -1.51 -12.25 -4.17
C THR A 9 -0.36 -13.02 -4.82
N SER A 10 -0.41 -13.16 -6.13
CA SER A 10 0.54 -13.93 -6.94
C SER A 10 1.93 -13.30 -7.06
N ALA A 11 2.26 -12.26 -6.32
CA ALA A 11 3.53 -11.56 -6.46
C ALA A 11 4.25 -11.23 -5.15
N ALA A 12 3.61 -11.26 -4.00
CA ALA A 12 4.19 -10.64 -2.81
C ALA A 12 4.56 -11.58 -1.67
N SER A 13 4.03 -12.71 -1.47
CA SER A 13 4.42 -13.67 -0.43
C SER A 13 3.67 -14.98 -0.62
N ASP A 14 4.28 -16.09 -0.21
CA ASP A 14 3.67 -17.42 -0.29
C ASP A 14 2.65 -17.64 0.83
N PHE A 15 1.73 -16.69 1.00
CA PHE A 15 0.59 -16.86 1.88
C PHE A 15 -0.68 -17.07 1.07
N SER A 16 -1.51 -17.98 1.50
CA SER A 16 -2.93 -17.97 1.19
C SER A 16 -3.67 -17.41 2.39
N THR A 17 -4.51 -16.42 2.18
CA THR A 17 -5.32 -15.82 3.25
C THR A 17 -6.79 -15.99 2.92
N THR A 18 -7.52 -16.64 3.82
CA THR A 18 -8.98 -16.69 3.80
C THR A 18 -9.49 -15.87 4.96
N SER A 19 -10.44 -14.96 4.70
CA SER A 19 -11.01 -14.13 5.76
C SER A 19 -12.51 -14.02 5.62
N ALA A 20 -13.20 -14.11 6.74
CA ALA A 20 -14.63 -13.88 6.85
C ALA A 20 -14.91 -12.89 7.99
N GLY A 21 -15.82 -11.95 7.80
CA GLY A 21 -16.07 -10.97 8.83
C GLY A 21 -17.19 -9.98 8.50
N GLY A 22 -17.38 -9.03 9.38
CA GLY A 22 -18.35 -7.97 9.23
C GLY A 22 -17.86 -6.65 9.83
N THR A 23 -18.25 -5.56 9.20
CA THR A 23 -17.96 -4.21 9.67
C THR A 23 -19.28 -3.44 9.84
N VAL A 24 -19.37 -2.72 10.95
CA VAL A 24 -20.38 -1.69 11.17
C VAL A 24 -19.64 -0.37 11.29
N ASP A 25 -19.90 0.54 10.37
CA ASP A 25 -19.34 1.86 10.36
C ASP A 25 -20.41 2.95 10.29
N TYR A 26 -20.09 4.09 10.89
CA TYR A 26 -20.93 5.27 10.91
C TYR A 26 -20.14 6.50 10.54
N GLY A 27 -20.59 7.21 9.50
CA GLY A 27 -20.01 8.46 9.05
C GLY A 27 -20.86 9.66 9.46
N TYR A 28 -20.28 10.62 10.16
CA TYR A 28 -20.94 11.86 10.58
C TYR A 28 -20.32 13.08 9.90
N PRO A 29 -21.06 13.79 9.05
CA PRO A 29 -20.60 15.03 8.45
C PRO A 29 -20.56 16.15 9.52
N ILE A 30 -19.37 16.65 9.85
CA ILE A 30 -19.18 17.75 10.82
C ILE A 30 -19.19 19.13 10.14
N SER A 31 -18.96 19.19 8.84
CA SER A 31 -19.10 20.37 8.01
C SER A 31 -19.30 19.98 6.54
N GLU A 32 -19.51 20.99 5.67
CA GLU A 32 -19.66 20.78 4.21
C GLU A 32 -18.51 19.95 3.59
N TYR A 33 -17.30 20.10 4.11
CA TYR A 33 -16.08 19.48 3.57
C TYR A 33 -15.49 18.39 4.47
N GLN A 34 -16.08 18.13 5.64
CA GLN A 34 -15.47 17.25 6.63
C GLN A 34 -16.42 16.18 7.11
N THR A 35 -15.90 14.96 7.16
CA THR A 35 -16.62 13.80 7.69
C THR A 35 -15.71 13.08 8.70
N LEU A 36 -16.28 12.73 9.85
CA LEU A 36 -15.71 11.74 10.78
C LEU A 36 -16.39 10.40 10.54
N SER A 37 -15.62 9.34 10.63
CA SER A 37 -16.14 7.98 10.60
C SER A 37 -15.60 7.17 11.77
N PHE A 38 -16.46 6.31 12.31
CA PHE A 38 -16.11 5.36 13.36
C PHE A 38 -16.72 4.01 13.02
N GLY A 39 -15.98 2.95 13.28
CA GLY A 39 -16.46 1.62 12.98
C GLY A 39 -15.89 0.56 13.90
N LEU A 40 -16.57 -0.58 13.90
CA LEU A 40 -16.14 -1.82 14.52
C LEU A 40 -16.11 -2.89 13.44
N THR A 41 -15.00 -3.60 13.36
CA THR A 41 -14.82 -4.74 12.46
C THR A 41 -14.56 -5.98 13.30
N TYR A 42 -15.25 -7.05 13.00
CA TYR A 42 -14.86 -8.40 13.39
C TYR A 42 -14.40 -9.14 12.15
N GLN A 43 -13.26 -9.79 12.25
CA GLN A 43 -12.69 -10.58 11.17
C GLN A 43 -12.07 -11.86 11.73
N HIS A 44 -12.53 -13.00 11.22
CA HIS A 44 -11.86 -14.28 11.34
C HIS A 44 -10.93 -14.46 10.15
N SER A 45 -9.69 -14.84 10.37
CA SER A 45 -8.70 -15.00 9.32
C SER A 45 -7.93 -16.30 9.49
N GLU A 46 -7.68 -16.95 8.37
CA GLU A 46 -6.81 -18.10 8.24
C GLU A 46 -5.68 -17.77 7.28
N LEU A 47 -4.44 -17.94 7.72
CA LEU A 47 -3.26 -17.82 6.89
C LEU A 47 -2.59 -19.17 6.75
N LEU A 48 -2.31 -19.57 5.50
CA LEU A 48 -1.59 -20.80 5.18
C LEU A 48 -0.24 -20.46 4.53
N SER A 49 0.80 -21.12 4.99
CA SER A 49 2.12 -21.15 4.37
C SER A 49 2.52 -22.60 4.07
N SER A 50 3.50 -22.80 3.21
CA SER A 50 4.01 -24.13 2.87
C SER A 50 5.48 -24.28 3.28
N THR A 51 6.02 -25.47 3.20
CA THR A 51 7.46 -25.74 3.40
C THR A 51 8.34 -24.99 2.39
N ASN A 52 7.78 -24.54 1.27
CA ASN A 52 8.47 -23.75 0.24
C ASN A 52 8.23 -22.24 0.40
N SER A 53 7.48 -21.82 1.42
CA SER A 53 7.27 -20.42 1.73
C SER A 53 8.54 -19.81 2.34
N THR A 54 8.62 -18.48 2.30
CA THR A 54 9.75 -17.76 2.89
C THR A 54 9.84 -17.96 4.40
N GLN A 55 11.04 -17.79 4.96
CA GLN A 55 11.25 -17.90 6.39
C GLN A 55 10.36 -16.94 7.16
N GLN A 56 10.24 -15.70 6.69
CA GLN A 56 9.38 -14.68 7.32
C GLN A 56 7.91 -15.09 7.36
N ALA A 57 7.43 -15.77 6.31
CA ALA A 57 6.06 -16.27 6.25
C ALA A 57 5.82 -17.39 7.27
N GLN A 58 6.75 -18.35 7.30
CA GLN A 58 6.69 -19.47 8.23
C GLN A 58 6.80 -19.00 9.68
N ASP A 59 7.72 -18.07 9.97
CA ASP A 59 7.91 -17.52 11.32
C ASP A 59 6.66 -16.76 11.78
N TRP A 60 6.01 -15.98 10.89
CA TRP A 60 4.80 -15.26 11.26
C TRP A 60 3.66 -16.22 11.62
N VAL A 61 3.41 -17.23 10.79
CA VAL A 61 2.37 -18.25 11.00
C VAL A 61 2.62 -19.07 12.25
N ALA A 62 3.88 -19.39 12.54
CA ALA A 62 4.24 -20.21 13.71
C ALA A 62 4.11 -19.46 15.04
N ASN A 63 4.22 -18.12 15.04
CA ASN A 63 4.31 -17.33 16.26
C ASN A 63 3.09 -16.44 16.53
N ASN A 64 2.07 -16.43 15.65
CA ASN A 64 0.90 -15.56 15.81
C ASN A 64 -0.42 -16.33 15.64
N GLY A 65 -1.44 -15.93 16.38
CA GLY A 65 -2.77 -16.55 16.38
C GLY A 65 -2.75 -17.95 16.99
N ASN A 66 -3.50 -18.88 16.39
CA ASN A 66 -3.61 -20.29 16.79
C ASN A 66 -2.95 -21.18 15.72
N PRO A 67 -1.65 -21.46 15.80
CA PRO A 67 -0.95 -22.24 14.78
C PRO A 67 -1.45 -23.67 14.68
N PHE A 68 -1.56 -24.18 13.45
CA PHE A 68 -1.92 -25.56 13.14
C PHE A 68 -1.11 -26.11 11.96
N VAL A 69 -1.13 -27.42 11.80
CA VAL A 69 -0.47 -28.11 10.68
C VAL A 69 -1.49 -28.95 9.94
N GLU A 70 -1.62 -28.74 8.65
CA GLU A 70 -2.50 -29.49 7.79
C GLU A 70 -1.68 -30.40 6.85
N ASN A 71 -1.97 -31.70 6.88
CA ASN A 71 -1.40 -32.69 5.98
C ASN A 71 -2.38 -32.95 4.84
N VAL A 72 -2.14 -32.34 3.70
CA VAL A 72 -2.90 -32.63 2.47
C VAL A 72 -2.23 -33.82 1.80
N GLY A 73 -2.96 -34.92 1.61
CA GLY A 73 -2.42 -36.18 1.02
C GLY A 73 -1.39 -35.90 -0.08
N ASN A 74 -0.54 -36.86 -0.43
CA ASN A 74 0.63 -36.76 -1.32
C ASN A 74 1.91 -36.16 -0.68
N GLY A 75 2.00 -36.03 0.64
CA GLY A 75 3.20 -35.58 1.34
C GLY A 75 3.37 -34.04 1.39
N ALA A 76 2.38 -33.29 0.95
CA ALA A 76 2.39 -31.84 1.14
C ALA A 76 1.95 -31.49 2.57
N VAL A 77 2.73 -30.64 3.23
CA VAL A 77 2.47 -30.14 4.58
C VAL A 77 2.29 -28.62 4.48
N PHE A 78 1.18 -28.13 5.01
CA PHE A 78 0.91 -26.69 5.16
C PHE A 78 0.99 -26.33 6.64
N PHE A 79 1.58 -25.18 6.92
CA PHE A 79 1.57 -24.54 8.22
C PHE A 79 0.58 -23.40 8.18
N GLY A 80 -0.42 -23.45 9.04
CA GLY A 80 -1.48 -22.46 9.10
C GLY A 80 -1.56 -21.79 10.46
N THR A 81 -2.24 -20.65 10.51
CA THR A 81 -2.70 -20.03 11.74
C THR A 81 -4.09 -19.46 11.54
N GLU A 82 -4.96 -19.66 12.51
CA GLU A 82 -6.27 -19.06 12.60
C GLU A 82 -6.28 -18.00 13.69
N PHE A 83 -7.00 -16.90 13.47
CA PHE A 83 -7.12 -15.87 14.48
C PHE A 83 -8.35 -14.98 14.27
N ASP A 84 -8.89 -14.52 15.37
CA ASP A 84 -9.97 -13.55 15.43
C ASP A 84 -9.43 -12.16 15.75
N THR A 85 -9.86 -11.16 14.99
CA THR A 85 -9.55 -9.75 15.24
C THR A 85 -10.81 -8.93 15.42
N PHE A 86 -10.79 -8.08 16.45
CA PHE A 86 -11.79 -7.04 16.68
C PHE A 86 -11.09 -5.70 16.53
N GLU A 87 -11.41 -4.95 15.47
CA GLU A 87 -10.77 -3.68 15.16
C GLU A 87 -11.70 -2.50 15.41
N LEU A 88 -11.21 -1.51 16.14
CA LEU A 88 -11.76 -0.16 16.16
C LEU A 88 -11.20 0.61 14.97
N ILE A 89 -12.09 1.21 14.19
CA ILE A 89 -11.72 2.03 13.05
C ILE A 89 -12.16 3.47 13.33
N ALA A 90 -11.27 4.43 13.08
CA ALA A 90 -11.58 5.84 13.09
C ALA A 90 -11.04 6.52 11.84
N GLY A 91 -11.80 7.40 11.27
CA GLY A 91 -11.45 8.12 10.06
C GLY A 91 -11.84 9.59 10.13
N TRP A 92 -11.03 10.43 9.50
CA TRP A 92 -11.35 11.82 9.22
C TRP A 92 -11.04 12.11 7.76
N THR A 93 -12.01 12.71 7.08
CA THR A 93 -11.86 13.13 5.69
C THR A 93 -12.20 14.61 5.58
N PHE A 94 -11.31 15.37 4.94
CA PHE A 94 -11.55 16.74 4.46
C PHE A 94 -11.45 16.73 2.94
N ASP A 95 -12.46 17.20 2.22
CA ASP A 95 -12.46 17.27 0.76
C ASP A 95 -13.10 18.57 0.25
N SER A 96 -12.27 19.52 -0.15
CA SER A 96 -12.66 20.80 -0.74
C SER A 96 -12.37 20.88 -2.24
N ARG A 97 -12.12 19.74 -2.90
CA ARG A 97 -11.85 19.70 -4.33
C ARG A 97 -13.08 20.18 -5.11
N ASN A 98 -12.84 20.92 -6.17
CA ASN A 98 -13.92 21.43 -7.01
C ASN A 98 -14.58 20.37 -7.90
N ARG A 99 -13.94 19.20 -8.08
CA ARG A 99 -14.44 18.02 -8.84
C ARG A 99 -13.86 16.75 -8.26
N ALA A 100 -14.62 15.66 -8.32
CA ALA A 100 -14.13 14.34 -7.92
C ALA A 100 -13.07 13.83 -8.91
N ILE A 101 -13.35 13.97 -10.21
CA ILE A 101 -12.45 13.62 -11.30
C ILE A 101 -11.93 14.91 -11.93
N PHE A 102 -10.64 14.91 -12.26
CA PHE A 102 -9.99 16.05 -12.90
C PHE A 102 -10.14 17.37 -12.12
N ALA A 103 -10.01 17.31 -10.80
CA ALA A 103 -9.89 18.51 -9.98
C ALA A 103 -8.72 19.38 -10.45
N ASN A 104 -8.87 20.70 -10.38
CA ASN A 104 -7.81 21.66 -10.67
C ASN A 104 -7.57 22.65 -9.51
N ARG A 105 -8.36 22.57 -8.45
CA ARG A 105 -8.20 23.32 -7.22
C ARG A 105 -8.81 22.59 -6.04
N GLY A 106 -8.34 22.93 -4.84
CA GLY A 106 -8.83 22.37 -3.59
C GLY A 106 -7.89 21.34 -3.00
N THR A 107 -8.28 20.82 -1.86
CA THR A 107 -7.45 19.90 -1.06
C THR A 107 -8.30 18.72 -0.61
N ARG A 108 -7.72 17.54 -0.60
CA ARG A 108 -8.28 16.37 0.08
C ARG A 108 -7.26 15.86 1.09
N GLN A 109 -7.73 15.59 2.29
CA GLN A 109 -6.95 14.97 3.35
C GLN A 109 -7.75 13.84 3.96
N GLN A 110 -7.09 12.74 4.28
CA GLN A 110 -7.71 11.62 4.97
C GLN A 110 -6.76 11.09 6.03
N ILE A 111 -7.29 10.87 7.22
CA ILE A 111 -6.64 10.09 8.27
C ILE A 111 -7.49 8.83 8.45
N PHE A 112 -6.84 7.71 8.48
CA PHE A 112 -7.43 6.43 8.80
C PHE A 112 -6.63 5.79 9.93
N LEU A 113 -7.31 5.37 10.98
CA LEU A 113 -6.75 4.68 12.12
C LEU A 113 -7.47 3.36 12.31
N SER A 114 -6.74 2.31 12.56
CA SER A 114 -7.25 0.99 12.92
C SER A 114 -6.46 0.48 14.14
N TYR A 115 -7.17 -0.09 15.10
CA TYR A 115 -6.61 -0.61 16.32
C TYR A 115 -7.29 -1.93 16.67
N ALA A 116 -6.53 -3.02 16.66
CA ALA A 116 -7.01 -4.31 17.15
C ALA A 116 -7.06 -4.29 18.68
N ILE A 117 -8.26 -4.40 19.23
CA ILE A 117 -8.49 -4.26 20.68
C ILE A 117 -7.96 -5.47 21.46
N PRO A 118 -7.61 -5.31 22.75
CA PRO A 118 -7.29 -6.43 23.64
C PRO A 118 -8.43 -7.47 23.67
N GLY A 119 -8.06 -8.72 23.54
CA GLY A 119 -8.99 -9.85 23.35
C GLY A 119 -9.07 -10.36 21.91
N SER A 120 -8.42 -9.65 20.96
CA SER A 120 -8.08 -10.22 19.66
C SER A 120 -6.89 -11.16 19.78
N ASP A 121 -6.87 -12.27 19.02
CA ASP A 121 -5.75 -13.20 18.98
C ASP A 121 -4.49 -12.54 18.38
N VAL A 122 -4.69 -11.59 17.46
CA VAL A 122 -3.63 -10.79 16.85
C VAL A 122 -3.92 -9.32 17.09
N GLN A 123 -2.97 -8.63 17.72
CA GLN A 123 -3.10 -7.24 18.13
C GLN A 123 -2.13 -6.35 17.35
N PHE A 124 -2.62 -5.24 16.83
CA PHE A 124 -1.84 -4.26 16.09
C PHE A 124 -2.55 -2.91 16.05
N TYR A 125 -1.82 -1.87 15.68
CA TYR A 125 -2.41 -0.63 15.19
C TYR A 125 -1.89 -0.28 13.81
N GLN A 126 -2.66 0.50 13.07
CA GLN A 126 -2.28 1.07 11.81
C GLN A 126 -2.82 2.50 11.69
N ALA A 127 -1.97 3.42 11.27
CA ALA A 127 -2.34 4.78 10.95
C ALA A 127 -1.91 5.10 9.52
N ARG A 128 -2.80 5.69 8.72
CA ARG A 128 -2.53 6.15 7.36
C ARG A 128 -3.00 7.57 7.20
N TYR A 129 -2.16 8.42 6.64
CA TYR A 129 -2.50 9.77 6.23
C TYR A 129 -2.30 9.92 4.73
N SER A 130 -3.31 10.39 4.03
CA SER A 130 -3.22 10.75 2.63
C SER A 130 -3.59 12.21 2.42
N PHE A 131 -2.81 12.88 1.60
CA PHE A 131 -2.94 14.29 1.28
C PHE A 131 -2.89 14.49 -0.23
N THR A 132 -3.82 15.26 -0.78
CA THR A 132 -3.79 15.71 -2.17
C THR A 132 -4.19 17.17 -2.24
N LYS A 133 -3.39 18.00 -2.93
CA LYS A 133 -3.67 19.40 -3.15
C LYS A 133 -3.52 19.78 -4.61
N TYR A 134 -4.49 20.49 -5.13
CA TYR A 134 -4.48 21.06 -6.48
C TYR A 134 -4.33 22.58 -6.40
N ILE A 135 -3.31 23.11 -7.05
CA ILE A 135 -2.96 24.54 -7.06
C ILE A 135 -3.01 25.01 -8.51
N PRO A 136 -4.02 25.82 -8.90
CA PRO A 136 -4.07 26.39 -10.23
C PRO A 136 -2.96 27.43 -10.41
N LEU A 137 -2.28 27.38 -11.55
CA LEU A 137 -1.26 28.34 -11.95
C LEU A 137 -1.72 29.06 -13.23
N TRP A 138 -1.20 30.27 -13.48
CA TRP A 138 -1.39 31.04 -14.72
C TRP A 138 -2.73 30.82 -15.42
N SER A 139 -3.70 31.68 -15.12
CA SER A 139 -5.05 31.65 -15.73
C SER A 139 -5.81 30.32 -15.63
N ASN A 140 -5.55 29.51 -14.61
CA ASN A 140 -6.17 28.18 -14.34
C ASN A 140 -5.97 27.12 -15.44
N LYS A 141 -5.05 27.34 -16.40
CA LYS A 141 -4.74 26.37 -17.45
C LYS A 141 -3.73 25.33 -17.00
N TRP A 142 -2.80 25.71 -16.14
CA TRP A 142 -1.81 24.83 -15.53
C TRP A 142 -2.23 24.51 -14.09
N THR A 143 -1.98 23.31 -13.65
CA THR A 143 -2.29 22.92 -12.27
C THR A 143 -1.14 22.11 -11.70
N VAL A 144 -0.67 22.48 -10.51
CA VAL A 144 0.21 21.61 -9.74
C VAL A 144 -0.64 20.72 -8.85
N ARG A 145 -0.42 19.42 -8.91
CA ARG A 145 -0.95 18.43 -7.98
C ARG A 145 0.18 17.98 -7.06
N LEU A 146 -0.02 18.13 -5.77
CA LEU A 146 0.83 17.53 -4.75
C LEU A 146 0.05 16.41 -4.10
N ASN A 147 0.68 15.24 -3.96
CA ASN A 147 0.10 14.09 -3.29
C ASN A 147 1.12 13.51 -2.33
N SER A 148 0.68 13.08 -1.16
CA SER A 148 1.53 12.30 -0.25
C SER A 148 0.71 11.22 0.45
N GLU A 149 1.37 10.12 0.75
CA GLU A 149 0.85 9.03 1.54
C GLU A 149 1.88 8.66 2.60
N LEU A 150 1.45 8.69 3.84
CA LEU A 150 2.24 8.28 5.00
C LEU A 150 1.50 7.16 5.72
N GLY A 151 2.22 6.13 6.09
CA GLY A 151 1.65 5.00 6.82
C GLY A 151 2.60 4.55 7.93
N ILE A 152 2.03 4.18 9.05
CA ILE A 152 2.73 3.51 10.14
C ILE A 152 1.81 2.46 10.76
N GLY A 153 2.36 1.33 11.11
CA GLY A 153 1.67 0.28 11.85
C GLY A 153 2.65 -0.53 12.65
N GLU A 154 2.19 -1.11 13.74
CA GLU A 154 3.03 -1.95 14.60
C GLU A 154 2.18 -3.05 15.23
N ALA A 155 2.81 -4.18 15.48
CA ALA A 155 2.24 -5.25 16.28
C ALA A 155 2.19 -4.84 17.76
N LEU A 156 1.24 -5.38 18.50
CA LEU A 156 1.04 -5.12 19.91
C LEU A 156 0.87 -6.43 20.69
N GLY A 157 1.09 -6.36 22.00
CA GLY A 157 0.95 -7.52 22.89
C GLY A 157 1.93 -8.64 22.52
N ASP A 158 1.40 -9.84 22.36
CA ASP A 158 2.19 -11.03 22.01
C ASP A 158 2.34 -11.23 20.48
N THR A 159 1.79 -10.34 19.66
CA THR A 159 1.91 -10.38 18.22
C THR A 159 3.31 -9.97 17.79
N THR A 160 4.01 -10.82 17.04
CA THR A 160 5.43 -10.63 16.73
C THR A 160 5.68 -9.62 15.62
N ALA A 161 4.76 -9.48 14.66
CA ALA A 161 4.87 -8.52 13.55
C ALA A 161 3.49 -8.18 13.00
N LEU A 162 3.40 -7.03 12.32
CA LEU A 162 2.18 -6.62 11.63
C LEU A 162 1.72 -7.72 10.65
N PRO A 163 0.43 -8.08 10.65
CA PRO A 163 -0.07 -9.10 9.74
C PRO A 163 0.29 -8.82 8.28
N PRO A 164 0.65 -9.82 7.47
CA PRO A 164 1.12 -9.61 6.09
C PRO A 164 0.14 -8.80 5.22
N TYR A 165 -1.16 -8.99 5.40
CA TYR A 165 -2.21 -8.26 4.67
C TYR A 165 -2.45 -6.83 5.19
N LYS A 166 -1.82 -6.44 6.29
CA LYS A 166 -1.84 -5.07 6.86
C LYS A 166 -0.55 -4.30 6.55
N GLN A 167 0.45 -4.94 5.98
CA GLN A 167 1.69 -4.26 5.63
C GLN A 167 1.50 -3.25 4.51
N PHE A 168 2.37 -2.26 4.45
CA PHE A 168 2.43 -1.29 3.38
C PHE A 168 3.35 -1.78 2.28
N TYR A 169 3.00 -1.44 1.04
CA TYR A 169 3.78 -1.73 -0.15
C TYR A 169 4.05 -0.46 -0.93
N GLY A 170 5.22 -0.35 -1.54
CA GLY A 170 5.64 0.79 -2.35
C GLY A 170 6.06 0.38 -3.75
N GLY A 171 6.18 1.37 -4.65
CA GLY A 171 6.38 1.17 -6.07
C GLY A 171 5.05 1.16 -6.83
N GLY A 172 5.13 1.35 -8.13
CA GLY A 172 3.95 1.35 -9.00
C GLY A 172 3.22 2.69 -9.12
N PRO A 173 2.08 2.70 -9.86
CA PRO A 173 1.38 3.92 -10.26
C PRO A 173 0.82 4.76 -9.11
N GLN A 174 0.64 4.15 -7.93
CA GLN A 174 0.03 4.81 -6.77
C GLN A 174 1.05 5.46 -5.84
N SER A 175 2.33 5.05 -5.88
CA SER A 175 3.36 5.57 -4.98
C SER A 175 4.56 6.16 -5.74
N VAL A 176 5.54 5.37 -6.15
CA VAL A 176 6.71 5.83 -6.91
C VAL A 176 6.74 5.14 -8.27
N ARG A 177 6.34 5.85 -9.31
CA ARG A 177 6.30 5.34 -10.69
C ARG A 177 7.69 5.03 -11.22
N GLY A 178 7.79 4.05 -12.14
CA GLY A 178 9.07 3.59 -12.69
C GLY A 178 9.73 2.45 -11.92
N PHE A 179 9.31 2.23 -10.69
CA PHE A 179 9.62 1.04 -9.91
C PHE A 179 8.43 0.08 -9.98
N LYS A 180 8.71 -1.21 -10.06
CA LYS A 180 7.70 -2.25 -10.15
C LYS A 180 6.75 -2.20 -8.95
N GLU A 181 5.47 -2.43 -9.21
CA GLU A 181 4.42 -2.37 -8.19
C GLU A 181 4.72 -3.31 -7.03
N SER A 182 4.60 -2.79 -5.79
CA SER A 182 4.88 -3.47 -4.53
C SER A 182 6.34 -3.84 -4.27
N TYR A 183 7.27 -3.52 -5.14
CA TYR A 183 8.67 -3.96 -5.05
C TYR A 183 9.62 -2.97 -4.36
N LEU A 184 9.18 -1.81 -3.90
CA LEU A 184 9.99 -0.94 -3.05
C LEU A 184 9.90 -1.34 -1.58
N GLY A 185 11.06 -1.39 -0.91
CA GLY A 185 11.18 -1.69 0.51
C GLY A 185 11.65 -3.11 0.82
N PRO A 186 11.23 -3.66 1.98
CA PRO A 186 11.70 -4.95 2.49
C PRO A 186 11.44 -6.12 1.54
N ARG A 187 12.45 -6.96 1.40
CA ARG A 187 12.43 -8.18 0.61
C ARG A 187 12.51 -9.41 1.53
N ASP A 188 11.77 -10.43 1.16
CA ASP A 188 11.84 -11.72 1.83
C ASP A 188 13.14 -12.48 1.48
N SER A 189 13.34 -13.65 2.08
CA SER A 189 14.51 -14.49 1.86
C SER A 189 14.68 -14.99 0.41
N PHE A 190 13.65 -14.86 -0.43
CA PHE A 190 13.68 -15.18 -1.87
C PHE A 190 13.77 -13.94 -2.76
N GLY A 191 13.93 -12.73 -2.17
CA GLY A 191 14.00 -11.47 -2.89
C GLY A 191 12.66 -10.95 -3.39
N ARG A 192 11.53 -11.50 -2.93
CA ARG A 192 10.19 -11.03 -3.25
C ARG A 192 9.75 -9.93 -2.30
N PRO A 193 8.81 -9.07 -2.69
CA PRO A 193 8.34 -8.00 -1.80
C PRO A 193 7.64 -8.59 -0.56
N TYR A 194 8.11 -8.20 0.61
CA TYR A 194 7.50 -8.56 1.88
C TYR A 194 6.54 -7.47 2.38
N GLY A 195 6.82 -6.22 2.01
CA GLY A 195 6.17 -5.04 2.57
C GLY A 195 6.84 -4.58 3.86
N GLY A 196 6.30 -3.55 4.47
CA GLY A 196 6.82 -3.01 5.72
C GLY A 196 5.76 -2.31 6.54
N ASN A 197 6.15 -1.85 7.71
CA ASN A 197 5.24 -1.20 8.65
C ASN A 197 5.31 0.33 8.61
N VAL A 198 6.21 0.92 7.81
CA VAL A 198 6.31 2.37 7.59
C VAL A 198 6.34 2.67 6.09
N LEU A 199 5.41 3.50 5.63
CA LEU A 199 5.33 4.00 4.25
C LEU A 199 5.55 5.50 4.21
N VAL A 200 6.40 5.94 3.30
CA VAL A 200 6.58 7.36 2.97
C VAL A 200 6.56 7.48 1.45
N ALA A 201 5.57 8.19 0.90
CA ALA A 201 5.49 8.46 -0.52
C ALA A 201 4.99 9.89 -0.78
N ALA A 202 5.57 10.55 -1.76
CA ALA A 202 5.15 11.87 -2.21
C ALA A 202 5.27 11.97 -3.73
N GLN A 203 4.33 12.68 -4.34
CA GLN A 203 4.24 12.91 -5.78
C GLN A 203 3.96 14.38 -6.04
N ALA A 204 4.68 14.95 -6.97
CA ALA A 204 4.43 16.28 -7.50
C ALA A 204 4.16 16.18 -9.01
N GLU A 205 3.02 16.68 -9.47
CA GLU A 205 2.65 16.67 -10.89
C GLU A 205 2.35 18.08 -11.38
N LEU A 206 2.91 18.42 -12.52
CA LEU A 206 2.53 19.58 -13.30
C LEU A 206 1.56 19.12 -14.41
N ILE A 207 0.28 19.40 -14.21
CA ILE A 207 -0.79 19.10 -15.17
C ILE A 207 -0.75 20.17 -16.27
N LEU A 208 -0.62 19.68 -17.51
CA LEU A 208 -0.46 20.50 -18.70
C LEU A 208 -1.83 20.91 -19.27
N PRO A 209 -1.95 22.09 -19.85
CA PRO A 209 -3.15 22.49 -20.57
C PRO A 209 -3.34 21.67 -21.84
N LEU A 210 -4.52 21.06 -22.00
CA LEU A 210 -4.92 20.41 -23.23
C LEU A 210 -5.91 21.27 -24.01
N PRO A 211 -6.02 21.09 -25.34
CA PRO A 211 -7.08 21.70 -26.13
C PRO A 211 -8.47 21.39 -25.54
N ASP A 212 -9.39 22.35 -25.58
CA ASP A 212 -10.70 22.26 -24.93
C ASP A 212 -11.51 21.03 -25.29
N LYS A 213 -11.36 20.53 -26.51
CA LYS A 213 -12.01 19.29 -26.99
C LYS A 213 -11.58 18.03 -26.24
N TRP A 214 -10.41 18.04 -25.60
CA TRP A 214 -9.86 16.89 -24.86
C TRP A 214 -9.80 17.14 -23.35
N ALA A 215 -9.83 18.38 -22.92
CA ALA A 215 -9.66 18.77 -21.51
C ALA A 215 -10.71 18.19 -20.56
N SER A 216 -11.87 17.77 -21.07
CA SER A 216 -12.92 17.11 -20.29
C SER A 216 -12.69 15.61 -20.12
N GLN A 217 -11.90 14.98 -20.99
CA GLN A 217 -11.73 13.53 -21.06
C GLN A 217 -10.29 13.08 -20.81
N ALA A 218 -9.31 13.98 -20.90
CA ALA A 218 -7.91 13.61 -20.77
C ALA A 218 -7.12 14.62 -19.96
N ARG A 219 -6.00 14.18 -19.40
CA ARG A 219 -4.95 14.97 -18.78
C ARG A 219 -3.60 14.46 -19.20
N ALA A 220 -2.67 15.36 -19.40
CA ALA A 220 -1.24 15.08 -19.51
C ALA A 220 -0.50 15.78 -18.38
N SER A 221 0.53 15.16 -17.83
CA SER A 221 1.32 15.70 -16.74
C SER A 221 2.79 15.35 -16.88
N LEU A 222 3.65 16.22 -16.32
CA LEU A 222 5.01 15.90 -15.94
C LEU A 222 5.02 15.63 -14.45
N PHE A 223 5.80 14.66 -13.98
CA PHE A 223 5.80 14.32 -12.56
C PHE A 223 7.20 14.07 -12.00
N TYR A 224 7.27 14.22 -10.69
CA TYR A 224 8.35 13.80 -9.82
C TYR A 224 7.75 13.01 -8.66
N ASP A 225 8.21 11.79 -8.44
CA ASP A 225 7.78 10.94 -7.35
C ASP A 225 8.98 10.58 -6.47
N ILE A 226 8.74 10.48 -5.16
CA ILE A 226 9.74 10.07 -4.18
C ILE A 226 9.07 9.25 -3.07
N GLY A 227 9.72 8.19 -2.61
CA GLY A 227 9.22 7.39 -1.49
C GLY A 227 9.95 6.08 -1.31
N ASN A 228 9.61 5.41 -0.22
CA ASN A 228 10.03 4.04 0.08
C ASN A 228 9.14 3.44 1.16
N VAL A 229 9.35 2.14 1.40
CA VAL A 229 8.74 1.39 2.51
C VAL A 229 9.87 0.89 3.41
N PHE A 230 9.66 0.98 4.70
CA PHE A 230 10.63 0.58 5.72
C PHE A 230 10.01 -0.39 6.72
N ASN A 231 10.86 -1.06 7.49
CA ASN A 231 10.44 -1.91 8.58
C ASN A 231 11.19 -1.56 9.86
N THR A 232 10.42 -1.19 10.88
CA THR A 232 10.91 -0.90 12.24
C THR A 232 10.60 -2.03 13.22
N GLY A 233 9.79 -3.02 12.79
CA GLY A 233 9.40 -4.16 13.61
C GLY A 233 10.48 -5.24 13.70
N GLU A 234 10.22 -6.26 14.50
CA GLU A 234 11.18 -7.34 14.82
C GLU A 234 11.28 -8.44 13.75
N VAL A 235 10.88 -8.16 12.51
CA VAL A 235 10.99 -9.14 11.42
C VAL A 235 12.45 -9.36 11.06
N ALA A 236 12.90 -10.61 11.06
CA ALA A 236 14.24 -10.98 10.66
C ALA A 236 14.37 -11.03 9.14
N PHE A 237 15.05 -10.05 8.56
CA PHE A 237 15.42 -10.08 7.15
C PHE A 237 16.86 -10.53 6.97
N THR A 238 17.14 -11.13 5.83
CA THR A 238 18.48 -11.59 5.48
C THR A 238 18.85 -11.17 4.06
N ASP A 239 20.14 -10.98 3.84
CA ASP A 239 20.69 -10.84 2.50
C ASP A 239 20.71 -12.20 1.75
N LYS A 240 21.20 -12.23 0.52
CA LYS A 240 21.30 -13.45 -0.32
C LYS A 240 22.15 -14.56 0.28
N PHE A 241 22.98 -14.26 1.27
CA PHE A 241 23.85 -15.23 1.96
C PHE A 241 23.35 -15.58 3.38
N GLY A 242 22.18 -15.08 3.77
CA GLY A 242 21.59 -15.33 5.08
C GLY A 242 22.11 -14.47 6.22
N ALA A 243 22.92 -13.43 5.94
CA ALA A 243 23.35 -12.50 6.96
C ALA A 243 22.23 -11.48 7.28
N PRO A 244 22.08 -11.05 8.56
CA PRO A 244 21.04 -10.12 8.97
C PRO A 244 21.05 -8.82 8.16
N LEU A 245 19.87 -8.36 7.77
CA LEU A 245 19.62 -7.13 7.04
C LEU A 245 18.51 -6.34 7.73
N GLU A 246 18.66 -5.02 7.79
CA GLU A 246 17.68 -4.11 8.36
C GLU A 246 17.16 -3.15 7.30
N TYR A 247 15.87 -2.83 7.38
CA TYR A 247 15.18 -1.88 6.49
C TYR A 247 14.65 -0.68 7.29
N LYS A 248 15.48 -0.14 8.18
CA LYS A 248 15.11 1.02 9.01
C LYS A 248 14.91 2.28 8.17
N PRO A 249 14.06 3.21 8.62
CA PRO A 249 13.86 4.48 7.93
C PRO A 249 15.17 5.25 7.76
N ASP A 250 15.54 5.49 6.51
CA ASP A 250 16.68 6.30 6.10
C ASP A 250 16.26 7.16 4.89
N PHE A 251 16.52 8.47 4.96
CA PHE A 251 16.19 9.37 3.85
C PHE A 251 17.05 9.12 2.60
N ASP A 252 18.26 8.58 2.76
CA ASP A 252 19.14 8.21 1.64
C ASP A 252 18.61 6.97 0.88
N GLU A 253 17.75 6.19 1.52
CA GLU A 253 17.08 5.04 0.92
C GLU A 253 15.80 5.40 0.15
N LEU A 254 15.38 6.67 0.14
CA LEU A 254 14.23 7.09 -0.65
C LEU A 254 14.53 6.98 -2.13
N ARG A 255 13.66 6.29 -2.86
CA ARG A 255 13.72 6.17 -4.32
C ARG A 255 12.96 7.30 -4.98
N ALA A 256 13.51 7.82 -6.06
CA ALA A 256 12.92 8.93 -6.79
C ALA A 256 12.85 8.65 -8.29
N SER A 257 11.84 9.21 -8.94
CA SER A 257 11.64 9.13 -10.38
C SER A 257 11.04 10.39 -10.95
N VAL A 258 11.25 10.60 -12.26
CA VAL A 258 10.62 11.64 -13.06
C VAL A 258 9.97 11.01 -14.28
N GLY A 259 8.94 11.64 -14.81
CA GLY A 259 8.31 11.10 -16.02
C GLY A 259 7.15 11.91 -16.55
N ILE A 260 6.45 11.26 -17.48
CA ILE A 260 5.24 11.79 -18.12
C ILE A 260 4.05 10.89 -17.81
N GLY A 261 2.91 11.48 -17.55
CA GLY A 261 1.65 10.78 -17.29
C GLY A 261 0.54 11.23 -18.22
N VAL A 262 -0.30 10.28 -18.61
CA VAL A 262 -1.53 10.55 -19.35
C VAL A 262 -2.68 9.85 -18.64
N GLN A 263 -3.75 10.59 -18.38
CA GLN A 263 -5.00 10.06 -17.84
C GLN A 263 -6.09 10.28 -18.88
N TRP A 264 -6.88 9.25 -19.13
CA TRP A 264 -7.98 9.27 -20.06
C TRP A 264 -9.24 8.69 -19.44
N LEU A 265 -10.27 9.52 -19.36
CA LEU A 265 -11.59 9.10 -18.89
C LEU A 265 -12.38 8.49 -20.07
N ALA A 266 -12.42 7.17 -20.10
CA ALA A 266 -13.18 6.40 -21.05
C ALA A 266 -14.51 5.91 -20.43
N PRO A 267 -15.47 5.43 -21.23
CA PRO A 267 -16.73 4.88 -20.70
C PRO A 267 -16.58 3.73 -19.70
N LEU A 268 -15.46 2.99 -19.78
CA LEU A 268 -15.13 1.87 -18.88
C LEU A 268 -14.41 2.29 -17.60
N GLY A 269 -13.99 3.55 -17.47
CA GLY A 269 -13.27 4.04 -16.31
C GLY A 269 -12.12 4.99 -16.64
N LEU A 270 -11.33 5.32 -15.64
CA LEU A 270 -10.18 6.19 -15.77
C LEU A 270 -8.91 5.36 -16.05
N PHE A 271 -8.41 5.48 -17.27
CA PHE A 271 -7.15 4.88 -17.70
C PHE A 271 -6.00 5.81 -17.35
N ARG A 272 -4.94 5.26 -16.77
CA ARG A 272 -3.73 5.98 -16.44
C ARG A 272 -2.54 5.28 -17.07
N PHE A 273 -1.76 6.03 -17.80
CA PHE A 273 -0.50 5.60 -18.41
C PHE A 273 0.61 6.47 -17.90
N SER A 274 1.74 5.88 -17.58
CA SER A 274 2.93 6.63 -17.20
C SER A 274 4.17 6.01 -17.81
N TYR A 275 5.12 6.88 -18.15
CA TYR A 275 6.47 6.48 -18.50
C TYR A 275 7.43 7.24 -17.58
N ALA A 276 8.19 6.51 -16.78
CA ALA A 276 9.03 7.04 -15.73
C ALA A 276 10.50 6.65 -15.92
N TYR A 277 11.36 7.56 -15.52
CA TYR A 277 12.80 7.34 -15.42
C TYR A 277 13.20 7.40 -13.95
N PRO A 278 13.61 6.27 -13.35
CA PRO A 278 14.17 6.23 -12.01
C PRO A 278 15.47 7.02 -11.93
N LEU A 279 15.63 7.85 -10.89
CA LEU A 279 16.79 8.73 -10.72
C LEU A 279 17.92 8.11 -9.91
N ASN A 280 17.55 7.27 -8.93
CA ASN A 280 18.47 6.68 -7.96
C ASN A 280 18.13 5.21 -7.68
N ALA A 281 17.79 4.46 -8.73
CA ALA A 281 17.60 3.02 -8.60
C ALA A 281 18.90 2.33 -8.15
N TYR A 282 18.76 1.35 -7.28
CA TYR A 282 19.85 0.50 -6.85
C TYR A 282 19.86 -0.78 -7.68
N ASP A 283 20.95 -1.00 -8.42
CA ASP A 283 21.06 -2.15 -9.33
C ASP A 283 21.29 -3.49 -8.60
N GLY A 284 21.48 -3.45 -7.28
CA GLY A 284 21.83 -4.62 -6.50
C GLY A 284 23.32 -5.01 -6.68
N ASN A 285 23.69 -6.09 -6.01
CA ASN A 285 25.00 -6.70 -6.12
C ASN A 285 24.90 -8.21 -5.76
N ASP A 286 26.05 -8.87 -5.61
CA ASP A 286 26.09 -10.28 -5.25
C ASP A 286 25.42 -10.57 -3.91
N ARG A 287 25.38 -9.59 -3.01
CA ARG A 287 24.86 -9.70 -1.65
C ARG A 287 23.42 -9.20 -1.50
N TYR A 288 23.05 -8.07 -2.12
CA TYR A 288 21.76 -7.42 -1.93
C TYR A 288 20.91 -7.47 -3.19
N TYR A 289 19.61 -7.59 -3.02
CA TYR A 289 18.66 -7.49 -4.13
C TYR A 289 18.59 -6.05 -4.64
N GLY A 290 18.57 -5.87 -5.96
CA GLY A 290 18.38 -4.59 -6.61
C GLY A 290 16.91 -4.18 -6.70
N ASP A 291 16.67 -2.92 -7.03
CA ASP A 291 15.34 -2.43 -7.32
C ASP A 291 14.82 -3.04 -8.63
N GLU A 292 13.57 -3.47 -8.67
CA GLU A 292 12.92 -3.90 -9.90
C GLU A 292 12.23 -2.73 -10.58
N LEU A 293 12.56 -2.51 -11.85
CA LEU A 293 12.10 -1.36 -12.61
C LEU A 293 10.99 -1.75 -13.58
N GLU A 294 9.95 -0.91 -13.63
CA GLU A 294 8.86 -0.97 -14.59
C GLU A 294 8.59 0.44 -15.10
N ARG A 295 9.33 0.83 -16.15
CA ARG A 295 9.30 2.21 -16.68
C ARG A 295 7.98 2.62 -17.30
N PHE A 296 7.29 1.69 -17.96
CA PHE A 296 5.95 1.90 -18.48
C PHE A 296 4.95 1.23 -17.57
N GLN A 297 4.02 2.00 -17.03
CA GLN A 297 2.99 1.51 -16.13
C GLN A 297 1.61 1.91 -16.62
N PHE A 298 0.67 1.01 -16.42
CA PHE A 298 -0.70 1.16 -16.79
C PHE A 298 -1.61 0.78 -15.63
N SER A 299 -2.64 1.59 -15.39
CA SER A 299 -3.68 1.25 -14.43
C SER A 299 -5.06 1.68 -14.91
N ILE A 300 -6.07 0.90 -14.52
CA ILE A 300 -7.47 1.21 -14.75
C ILE A 300 -8.09 1.43 -13.37
N GLY A 301 -8.63 2.62 -13.13
CA GLY A 301 -9.36 2.97 -11.92
C GLY A 301 -10.84 3.17 -12.21
N GLN A 302 -11.68 2.87 -11.22
CA GLN A 302 -13.07 3.33 -11.30
C GLN A 302 -13.12 4.85 -11.15
N ALA A 303 -14.02 5.47 -11.88
CA ALA A 303 -14.14 6.94 -11.94
C ALA A 303 -15.02 7.52 -10.81
N PHE A 304 -15.13 6.83 -9.66
CA PHE A 304 -16.02 7.23 -8.56
C PHE A 304 -15.29 7.83 -7.38
#